data_bf7c8e58e646f132f1e88466f853a059
#
_entry.id   bf7c8e58e646f132f1e88466f853a059
#
_cell.length_a   1.000
_cell.length_b   1.000
_cell.length_c   1.000
_cell.angle_alpha   90.00
_cell.angle_beta   90.00
_cell.angle_gamma   90.00
#
_symmetry.space_group_name_H-M   'P 1'
#
loop_
_entity.id
_entity.type
_entity.pdbx_description
1 polymer ?
#
loop_
_entity_poly.entity_id
_entity_poly.type
_entity_poly.pdbx_seq_one_letter_code
_entity_poly.pdbx_strand_id
1 'polypeptide(L)'
;MKTKITEMLGIETPIICGGMMRIGTAELAAAASNAGALGVMTALSQPTPALLKAEIEKCRSLTDKPFAVNLTVGVVATEINYDDYVDVIIESGVKIVETAGRSPEPFMERFNAAGIKVIHKCVAVRHALKAEKIGVAAVSIDGFECAGHPGEEDVTGLVLIPAAVNRLKIPIVASGGIADGRGLAAALSLGAEGINMGTRFMVTQEAPIHNNIKERIVNMNETDTSLIFRTFRNTARVLTNDVALKVAEVEAQGGDFSQVHGLVSGQKQDETWKSGDIDGGMITVGMCGGLINDIPTCKELVSTIVSDAEEIINKRLSAMTA
;
A
#
# COMPACT_ATOMS: atom_id res chain seq x y z
N MET A 1 -16.33 12.52 -3.21
CA MET A 1 -17.14 11.46 -2.52
C MET A 1 -16.97 11.58 -1.01
N LYS A 2 -18.05 11.52 -0.22
CA LYS A 2 -18.01 11.65 1.25
C LYS A 2 -18.17 10.29 1.92
N THR A 3 -17.22 9.88 2.74
CA THR A 3 -17.21 8.61 3.50
C THR A 3 -16.64 8.85 4.90
N LYS A 4 -16.75 7.86 5.81
CA LYS A 4 -16.12 7.98 7.14
C LYS A 4 -14.61 8.17 7.07
N ILE A 5 -13.94 7.59 6.08
CA ILE A 5 -12.49 7.78 5.87
C ILE A 5 -12.18 9.21 5.46
N THR A 6 -12.93 9.80 4.51
CA THR A 6 -12.67 11.19 4.11
C THR A 6 -12.90 12.18 5.24
N GLU A 7 -13.95 11.99 6.02
CA GLU A 7 -14.25 12.83 7.20
C GLU A 7 -13.19 12.67 8.31
N MET A 8 -12.79 11.44 8.59
CA MET A 8 -11.82 11.14 9.64
C MET A 8 -10.42 11.68 9.33
N LEU A 9 -9.99 11.59 8.05
CA LEU A 9 -8.63 11.94 7.63
C LEU A 9 -8.52 13.38 7.08
N GLY A 10 -9.65 14.05 6.83
CA GLY A 10 -9.68 15.38 6.24
C GLY A 10 -9.25 15.41 4.77
N ILE A 11 -9.48 14.34 4.01
CA ILE A 11 -9.14 14.20 2.59
C ILE A 11 -10.38 14.37 1.71
N GLU A 12 -10.17 14.70 0.43
CA GLU A 12 -11.27 15.03 -0.50
C GLU A 12 -11.89 13.78 -1.15
N THR A 13 -11.07 12.72 -1.34
CA THR A 13 -11.48 11.49 -2.00
C THR A 13 -11.18 10.29 -1.12
N PRO A 14 -11.96 9.20 -1.18
CA PRO A 14 -11.74 8.02 -0.34
C PRO A 14 -10.63 7.11 -0.91
N ILE A 15 -9.49 7.72 -1.27
CA ILE A 15 -8.36 7.07 -1.92
C ILE A 15 -7.10 7.28 -1.08
N ILE A 16 -6.35 6.22 -0.86
CA ILE A 16 -5.04 6.23 -0.20
C ILE A 16 -3.99 5.74 -1.19
N CYS A 17 -2.94 6.54 -1.41
CA CYS A 17 -1.69 6.08 -1.99
C CYS A 17 -0.88 5.43 -0.87
N GLY A 18 -0.98 4.11 -0.72
CA GLY A 18 -0.41 3.36 0.41
C GLY A 18 1.10 3.42 0.49
N GLY A 19 1.63 3.20 1.69
CA GLY A 19 3.06 3.15 1.92
C GLY A 19 3.73 2.04 1.11
N MET A 20 4.70 2.41 0.29
CA MET A 20 5.50 1.49 -0.53
C MET A 20 6.98 1.71 -0.21
N MET A 21 7.64 0.68 0.28
CA MET A 21 9.07 0.76 0.61
C MET A 21 9.86 1.29 -0.59
N ARG A 22 10.70 2.32 -0.37
CA ARG A 22 11.53 3.01 -1.37
C ARG A 22 10.80 3.84 -2.43
N ILE A 23 9.50 3.67 -2.60
CA ILE A 23 8.68 4.37 -3.59
C ILE A 23 7.85 5.48 -2.94
N GLY A 24 7.39 5.27 -1.69
CA GLY A 24 6.65 6.27 -0.92
C GLY A 24 7.57 7.40 -0.44
N THR A 25 7.90 8.32 -1.32
CA THR A 25 8.70 9.52 -1.05
C THR A 25 7.84 10.73 -0.76
N ALA A 26 8.45 11.82 -0.32
CA ALA A 26 7.79 13.11 -0.10
C ALA A 26 7.07 13.60 -1.37
N GLU A 27 7.69 13.45 -2.54
CA GLU A 27 7.13 13.90 -3.82
C GLU A 27 5.86 13.13 -4.18
N LEU A 28 5.91 11.79 -4.12
CA LEU A 28 4.76 10.98 -4.45
C LEU A 28 3.62 11.19 -3.44
N ALA A 29 3.95 11.25 -2.15
CA ALA A 29 2.97 11.51 -1.10
C ALA A 29 2.31 12.88 -1.26
N ALA A 30 3.10 13.92 -1.51
CA ALA A 30 2.57 15.26 -1.75
C ALA A 30 1.72 15.33 -3.03
N ALA A 31 2.13 14.68 -4.12
CA ALA A 31 1.37 14.65 -5.37
C ALA A 31 0.01 13.96 -5.19
N ALA A 32 -0.03 12.82 -4.49
CA ALA A 32 -1.29 12.14 -4.16
C ALA A 32 -2.18 12.98 -3.23
N SER A 33 -1.60 13.66 -2.23
CA SER A 33 -2.34 14.55 -1.33
C SER A 33 -2.89 15.78 -2.05
N ASN A 34 -2.11 16.39 -2.93
CA ASN A 34 -2.55 17.52 -3.77
C ASN A 34 -3.64 17.11 -4.76
N ALA A 35 -3.71 15.84 -5.13
CA ALA A 35 -4.79 15.27 -5.94
C ALA A 35 -6.10 15.01 -5.13
N GLY A 36 -6.09 15.24 -3.82
CA GLY A 36 -7.24 15.04 -2.93
C GLY A 36 -7.32 13.67 -2.28
N ALA A 37 -6.34 12.79 -2.53
CA ALA A 37 -6.16 11.49 -1.85
C ALA A 37 -5.36 11.65 -0.54
N LEU A 38 -5.11 10.55 0.18
CA LEU A 38 -4.10 10.51 1.24
C LEU A 38 -2.80 9.98 0.64
N GLY A 39 -1.77 10.80 0.54
CA GLY A 39 -0.42 10.36 0.21
C GLY A 39 0.29 9.80 1.44
N VAL A 40 0.99 8.68 1.29
CA VAL A 40 1.71 8.02 2.39
C VAL A 40 3.18 7.86 2.04
N MET A 41 4.07 8.52 2.80
CA MET A 41 5.50 8.29 2.69
C MET A 41 5.94 7.14 3.62
N THR A 42 7.04 6.47 3.29
CA THR A 42 7.51 5.30 4.04
C THR A 42 8.70 5.63 4.93
N ALA A 43 8.53 5.54 6.24
CA ALA A 43 9.56 5.90 7.22
C ALA A 43 10.86 5.11 7.03
N LEU A 44 10.76 3.79 6.86
CA LEU A 44 11.93 2.92 6.75
C LEU A 44 12.63 2.95 5.38
N SER A 45 12.11 3.73 4.42
CA SER A 45 12.87 4.13 3.23
C SER A 45 13.98 5.11 3.57
N GLN A 46 13.88 5.75 4.70
CA GLN A 46 14.89 6.66 5.24
C GLN A 46 15.81 5.89 6.20
N PRO A 47 17.12 5.82 5.91
CA PRO A 47 18.08 5.03 6.71
C PRO A 47 18.21 5.47 8.17
N THR A 48 17.85 6.71 8.49
CA THR A 48 17.94 7.26 9.85
C THR A 48 16.71 8.10 10.20
N PRO A 49 16.36 8.22 11.50
CA PRO A 49 15.30 9.12 11.96
C PRO A 49 15.50 10.57 11.51
N ALA A 50 16.73 11.07 11.48
CA ALA A 50 17.04 12.43 11.01
C ALA A 50 16.68 12.62 9.51
N LEU A 51 16.93 11.63 8.67
CA LEU A 51 16.53 11.66 7.27
C LEU A 51 15.01 11.56 7.12
N LEU A 52 14.32 10.80 7.97
CA LEU A 52 12.86 10.81 8.00
C LEU A 52 12.30 12.20 8.35
N LYS A 53 12.90 12.89 9.33
CA LYS A 53 12.49 14.25 9.67
C LYS A 53 12.62 15.20 8.46
N ALA A 54 13.76 15.14 7.77
CA ALA A 54 14.00 15.95 6.57
C ALA A 54 12.99 15.62 5.45
N GLU A 55 12.65 14.34 5.27
CA GLU A 55 11.68 13.90 4.28
C GLU A 55 10.24 14.37 4.62
N ILE A 56 9.86 14.38 5.90
CA ILE A 56 8.59 14.96 6.37
C ILE A 56 8.54 16.47 6.12
N GLU A 57 9.61 17.20 6.42
CA GLU A 57 9.72 18.64 6.17
C GLU A 57 9.63 18.95 4.66
N LYS A 58 10.29 18.15 3.84
CA LYS A 58 10.19 18.23 2.38
C LYS A 58 8.75 18.02 1.90
N CYS A 59 8.05 17.00 2.38
CA CYS A 59 6.64 16.78 2.02
C CYS A 59 5.79 18.00 2.36
N ARG A 60 5.97 18.58 3.54
CA ARG A 60 5.27 19.81 3.95
C ARG A 60 5.57 21.02 3.07
N SER A 61 6.76 21.08 2.49
CA SER A 61 7.08 22.17 1.55
C SER A 61 6.38 22.00 0.19
N LEU A 62 5.88 20.79 -0.11
CA LEU A 62 5.24 20.43 -1.37
C LEU A 62 3.70 20.39 -1.31
N THR A 63 3.12 20.33 -0.08
CA THR A 63 1.67 20.25 0.10
C THR A 63 1.22 20.80 1.45
N ASP A 64 0.08 21.50 1.43
CA ASP A 64 -0.67 21.91 2.64
C ASP A 64 -1.77 20.90 3.00
N LYS A 65 -1.93 19.84 2.21
CA LYS A 65 -2.96 18.81 2.39
C LYS A 65 -2.50 17.75 3.38
N PRO A 66 -3.44 16.99 4.01
CA PRO A 66 -3.09 15.87 4.86
C PRO A 66 -2.25 14.83 4.11
N PHE A 67 -1.21 14.33 4.78
CA PHE A 67 -0.43 13.18 4.35
C PHE A 67 -0.13 12.28 5.55
N ALA A 68 0.31 11.06 5.30
CA ALA A 68 0.64 10.08 6.32
C ALA A 68 2.09 9.61 6.23
N VAL A 69 2.57 9.02 7.32
CA VAL A 69 3.84 8.28 7.37
C VAL A 69 3.55 6.81 7.61
N ASN A 70 4.08 5.94 6.77
CA ASN A 70 4.01 4.50 6.98
C ASN A 70 5.16 4.04 7.89
N LEU A 71 4.83 3.23 8.89
CA LEU A 71 5.78 2.54 9.76
C LEU A 71 5.52 1.03 9.70
N THR A 72 6.37 0.30 8.97
CA THR A 72 6.27 -1.15 8.84
C THR A 72 7.08 -1.82 9.96
N VAL A 73 6.41 -2.54 10.86
CA VAL A 73 7.03 -3.11 12.07
C VAL A 73 7.46 -4.56 11.85
N GLY A 74 8.72 -4.87 12.15
CA GLY A 74 9.22 -6.25 12.28
C GLY A 74 9.34 -7.06 10.99
N VAL A 75 9.53 -6.41 9.84
CA VAL A 75 9.68 -7.06 8.51
C VAL A 75 11.08 -6.90 7.90
N VAL A 76 11.99 -6.15 8.53
CA VAL A 76 13.36 -5.98 8.03
C VAL A 76 14.33 -6.85 8.83
N ALA A 77 15.34 -7.39 8.15
CA ALA A 77 16.34 -8.27 8.74
C ALA A 77 17.33 -7.56 9.67
N THR A 78 17.38 -6.22 9.63
CA THR A 78 18.24 -5.41 10.48
C THR A 78 17.50 -4.99 11.76
N GLU A 79 18.23 -4.92 12.87
CA GLU A 79 17.71 -4.38 14.12
C GLU A 79 17.44 -2.88 13.96
N ILE A 80 16.16 -2.49 14.08
CA ILE A 80 15.70 -1.10 13.98
C ILE A 80 15.22 -0.65 15.35
N ASN A 81 15.71 0.49 15.82
CA ASN A 81 15.11 1.19 16.94
C ASN A 81 13.85 1.94 16.46
N TYR A 82 12.71 1.29 16.54
CA TYR A 82 11.43 1.89 16.13
C TYR A 82 11.03 3.11 16.96
N ASP A 83 11.45 3.17 18.23
CA ASP A 83 11.11 4.29 19.12
C ASP A 83 11.64 5.62 18.59
N ASP A 84 12.85 5.65 18.03
CA ASP A 84 13.44 6.87 17.45
C ASP A 84 12.64 7.35 16.23
N TYR A 85 12.11 6.44 15.39
CA TYR A 85 11.24 6.79 14.26
C TYR A 85 9.88 7.29 14.74
N VAL A 86 9.32 6.67 15.78
CA VAL A 86 8.05 7.10 16.41
C VAL A 86 8.20 8.49 17.02
N ASP A 87 9.32 8.77 17.69
CA ASP A 87 9.62 10.10 18.23
C ASP A 87 9.62 11.16 17.13
N VAL A 88 10.34 10.92 16.03
CA VAL A 88 10.37 11.84 14.90
C VAL A 88 8.98 12.07 14.29
N ILE A 89 8.18 11.02 14.11
CA ILE A 89 6.81 11.13 13.58
C ILE A 89 5.96 12.04 14.48
N ILE A 90 6.03 11.84 15.80
CA ILE A 90 5.27 12.61 16.79
C ILE A 90 5.76 14.06 16.84
N GLU A 91 7.06 14.27 16.99
CA GLU A 91 7.69 15.60 17.09
C GLU A 91 7.48 16.42 15.82
N SER A 92 7.50 15.75 14.67
CA SER A 92 7.18 16.40 13.39
C SER A 92 5.70 16.78 13.27
N GLY A 93 4.83 16.43 14.21
CA GLY A 93 3.40 16.80 14.20
C GLY A 93 2.59 16.16 13.09
N VAL A 94 3.03 14.98 12.56
CA VAL A 94 2.26 14.15 11.65
C VAL A 94 0.96 13.73 12.33
N LYS A 95 -0.16 13.73 11.60
CA LYS A 95 -1.49 13.44 12.16
C LYS A 95 -2.05 12.08 11.79
N ILE A 96 -1.46 11.43 10.80
CA ILE A 96 -1.93 10.14 10.28
C ILE A 96 -0.72 9.23 10.11
N VAL A 97 -0.82 8.02 10.67
CA VAL A 97 0.20 6.96 10.53
C VAL A 97 -0.45 5.73 9.93
N GLU A 98 0.13 5.22 8.85
CA GLU A 98 -0.18 3.87 8.35
C GLU A 98 0.81 2.89 9.00
N THR A 99 0.34 1.81 9.59
CA THR A 99 1.20 0.76 10.12
C THR A 99 1.00 -0.55 9.37
N ALA A 100 2.06 -1.32 9.21
CA ALA A 100 2.04 -2.62 8.53
C ALA A 100 2.96 -3.63 9.25
N GLY A 101 2.89 -4.90 8.87
CA GLY A 101 3.69 -5.97 9.46
C GLY A 101 3.16 -6.42 10.81
N ARG A 102 3.98 -6.35 11.87
CA ARG A 102 3.56 -6.72 13.22
C ARG A 102 2.63 -5.67 13.83
N SER A 103 1.94 -6.06 14.92
CA SER A 103 1.03 -5.21 15.66
C SER A 103 1.69 -3.89 16.09
N PRO A 104 1.05 -2.72 15.88
CA PRO A 104 1.53 -1.42 16.35
C PRO A 104 1.27 -1.20 17.85
N GLU A 105 0.76 -2.18 18.56
CA GLU A 105 0.36 -2.10 19.98
C GLU A 105 1.38 -1.39 20.88
N PRO A 106 2.71 -1.62 20.75
CA PRO A 106 3.71 -0.93 21.59
C PRO A 106 3.72 0.59 21.43
N PHE A 107 3.25 1.11 20.30
CA PHE A 107 3.30 2.54 19.98
C PHE A 107 1.95 3.25 20.12
N MET A 108 0.85 2.49 20.32
CA MET A 108 -0.51 3.05 20.28
C MET A 108 -0.76 4.09 21.37
N GLU A 109 -0.25 3.89 22.59
CA GLU A 109 -0.39 4.87 23.68
C GLU A 109 0.21 6.23 23.28
N ARG A 110 1.42 6.22 22.70
CA ARG A 110 2.13 7.42 22.26
C ARG A 110 1.42 8.11 21.09
N PHE A 111 0.98 7.33 20.10
CA PHE A 111 0.22 7.86 18.96
C PHE A 111 -1.11 8.49 19.40
N ASN A 112 -1.83 7.84 20.30
CA ASN A 112 -3.09 8.36 20.84
C ASN A 112 -2.87 9.64 21.65
N ALA A 113 -1.83 9.69 22.49
CA ALA A 113 -1.48 10.90 23.26
C ALA A 113 -1.12 12.09 22.35
N ALA A 114 -0.51 11.83 21.19
CA ALA A 114 -0.20 12.84 20.17
C ALA A 114 -1.39 13.19 19.24
N GLY A 115 -2.56 12.55 19.43
CA GLY A 115 -3.73 12.73 18.59
C GLY A 115 -3.57 12.19 17.17
N ILE A 116 -2.69 11.21 16.96
CA ILE A 116 -2.40 10.59 15.66
C ILE A 116 -3.46 9.52 15.35
N LYS A 117 -4.01 9.56 14.14
CA LYS A 117 -4.90 8.53 13.62
C LYS A 117 -4.05 7.40 13.02
N VAL A 118 -4.20 6.18 13.55
CA VAL A 118 -3.48 5.01 13.05
C VAL A 118 -4.39 4.20 12.13
N ILE A 119 -3.92 3.93 10.91
CA ILE A 119 -4.52 2.98 9.96
C ILE A 119 -3.62 1.75 9.93
N HIS A 120 -4.13 0.58 10.32
CA HIS A 120 -3.30 -0.64 10.34
C HIS A 120 -3.64 -1.55 9.16
N LYS A 121 -2.60 -1.99 8.42
CA LYS A 121 -2.75 -2.94 7.30
C LYS A 121 -2.87 -4.37 7.83
N CYS A 122 -3.88 -5.09 7.35
CA CYS A 122 -4.17 -6.46 7.75
C CYS A 122 -4.49 -7.33 6.52
N VAL A 123 -4.13 -8.60 6.59
CA VAL A 123 -4.40 -9.60 5.54
C VAL A 123 -5.46 -10.64 5.98
N ALA A 124 -5.99 -10.51 7.19
CA ALA A 124 -7.00 -11.43 7.74
C ALA A 124 -7.91 -10.73 8.74
N VAL A 125 -9.17 -11.16 8.82
CA VAL A 125 -10.17 -10.59 9.74
C VAL A 125 -9.73 -10.72 11.20
N ARG A 126 -9.07 -11.83 11.60
CA ARG A 126 -8.56 -11.99 12.98
C ARG A 126 -7.52 -10.93 13.34
N HIS A 127 -6.68 -10.52 12.38
CA HIS A 127 -5.70 -9.44 12.59
C HIS A 127 -6.39 -8.08 12.72
N ALA A 128 -7.39 -7.83 11.86
CA ALA A 128 -8.19 -6.63 11.90
C ALA A 128 -8.96 -6.45 13.23
N LEU A 129 -9.55 -7.52 13.78
CA LEU A 129 -10.19 -7.52 15.10
C LEU A 129 -9.19 -7.23 16.24
N LYS A 130 -7.95 -7.75 16.12
CA LYS A 130 -6.91 -7.40 17.10
C LYS A 130 -6.52 -5.93 16.98
N ALA A 131 -6.39 -5.41 15.76
CA ALA A 131 -6.09 -4.01 15.51
C ALA A 131 -7.17 -3.07 16.07
N GLU A 132 -8.45 -3.39 15.85
CA GLU A 132 -9.57 -2.66 16.46
C GLU A 132 -9.47 -2.66 18.00
N LYS A 133 -9.20 -3.81 18.60
CA LYS A 133 -9.09 -3.94 20.07
C LYS A 133 -7.98 -3.07 20.68
N ILE A 134 -6.88 -2.88 19.99
CA ILE A 134 -5.78 -2.02 20.44
C ILE A 134 -5.99 -0.54 20.13
N GLY A 135 -7.13 -0.18 19.50
CA GLY A 135 -7.56 1.21 19.33
C GLY A 135 -7.06 1.90 18.08
N VAL A 136 -6.76 1.18 16.98
CA VAL A 136 -6.49 1.84 15.70
C VAL A 136 -7.73 2.56 15.16
N ALA A 137 -7.56 3.63 14.42
CA ALA A 137 -8.66 4.45 13.91
C ALA A 137 -9.37 3.82 12.71
N ALA A 138 -8.65 3.05 11.90
CA ALA A 138 -9.17 2.30 10.76
C ALA A 138 -8.27 1.11 10.43
N VAL A 139 -8.78 0.19 9.64
CA VAL A 139 -8.03 -0.95 9.08
C VAL A 139 -7.99 -0.84 7.57
N SER A 140 -6.79 -0.98 6.98
CA SER A 140 -6.63 -1.28 5.55
C SER A 140 -6.54 -2.79 5.40
N ILE A 141 -7.49 -3.42 4.70
CA ILE A 141 -7.53 -4.86 4.55
C ILE A 141 -7.07 -5.28 3.14
N ASP A 142 -6.00 -6.04 3.09
CA ASP A 142 -5.35 -6.43 1.85
C ASP A 142 -5.87 -7.81 1.39
N GLY A 143 -6.60 -7.85 0.27
CA GLY A 143 -6.99 -9.08 -0.39
C GLY A 143 -5.78 -9.81 -1.00
N PHE A 144 -5.95 -11.09 -1.30
CA PHE A 144 -4.93 -11.96 -1.90
C PHE A 144 -4.29 -11.38 -3.17
N GLU A 145 -5.01 -10.53 -3.90
CA GLU A 145 -4.56 -9.86 -5.13
C GLU A 145 -3.47 -8.81 -4.91
N CYS A 146 -3.19 -8.44 -3.66
CA CYS A 146 -2.25 -7.37 -3.33
C CYS A 146 -0.80 -7.73 -3.69
N ALA A 147 0.00 -6.70 -3.87
CA ALA A 147 1.45 -6.78 -3.99
C ALA A 147 2.11 -7.06 -2.63
N GLY A 148 3.32 -7.58 -2.65
CA GLY A 148 4.07 -7.87 -1.43
C GLY A 148 3.46 -9.04 -0.66
N HIS A 149 3.15 -8.86 0.62
CA HIS A 149 2.79 -9.96 1.52
C HIS A 149 1.25 -10.11 1.70
N PRO A 150 0.57 -10.92 0.86
CA PRO A 150 -0.89 -11.13 0.95
C PRO A 150 -1.31 -12.02 2.13
N GLY A 151 -0.35 -12.52 2.92
CA GLY A 151 -0.57 -13.55 3.94
C GLY A 151 -0.58 -14.95 3.34
N GLU A 152 -0.99 -15.94 4.17
CA GLU A 152 -0.89 -17.36 3.83
C GLU A 152 -2.27 -18.03 3.59
N GLU A 153 -3.36 -17.24 3.61
CA GLU A 153 -4.73 -17.78 3.58
C GLU A 153 -5.41 -17.67 2.21
N ASP A 154 -4.80 -16.98 1.25
CA ASP A 154 -5.25 -16.81 -0.13
C ASP A 154 -6.71 -16.31 -0.28
N VAL A 155 -7.17 -15.49 0.68
CA VAL A 155 -8.54 -14.96 0.64
C VAL A 155 -8.59 -13.68 -0.20
N THR A 156 -9.35 -13.73 -1.29
CA THR A 156 -9.51 -12.60 -2.21
C THR A 156 -10.32 -11.45 -1.60
N GLY A 157 -10.10 -10.23 -2.10
CA GLY A 157 -10.76 -9.01 -1.60
C GLY A 157 -12.29 -9.10 -1.65
N LEU A 158 -12.85 -9.73 -2.69
CA LEU A 158 -14.30 -9.90 -2.83
C LEU A 158 -14.96 -10.65 -1.65
N VAL A 159 -14.22 -11.52 -0.97
CA VAL A 159 -14.69 -12.27 0.21
C VAL A 159 -14.19 -11.62 1.50
N LEU A 160 -12.91 -11.21 1.52
CA LEU A 160 -12.27 -10.71 2.73
C LEU A 160 -12.85 -9.37 3.21
N ILE A 161 -13.15 -8.45 2.27
CA ILE A 161 -13.67 -7.12 2.60
C ILE A 161 -15.03 -7.22 3.30
N PRO A 162 -16.08 -7.86 2.74
CA PRO A 162 -17.39 -7.96 3.43
C PRO A 162 -17.29 -8.81 4.70
N ALA A 163 -16.42 -9.82 4.76
CA ALA A 163 -16.18 -10.58 5.99
C ALA A 163 -15.61 -9.71 7.12
N ALA A 164 -14.76 -8.75 6.78
CA ALA A 164 -14.24 -7.76 7.73
C ALA A 164 -15.33 -6.75 8.13
N VAL A 165 -16.05 -6.18 7.16
CA VAL A 165 -17.16 -5.22 7.39
C VAL A 165 -18.21 -5.78 8.34
N ASN A 166 -18.55 -7.04 8.21
CA ASN A 166 -19.54 -7.70 9.08
C ASN A 166 -19.08 -7.85 10.54
N ARG A 167 -17.79 -7.69 10.83
CA ARG A 167 -17.23 -8.00 12.15
C ARG A 167 -16.57 -6.83 12.86
N LEU A 168 -16.10 -5.81 12.12
CA LEU A 168 -15.47 -4.61 12.68
C LEU A 168 -16.47 -3.46 12.80
N LYS A 169 -16.22 -2.60 13.78
CA LYS A 169 -17.01 -1.38 14.01
C LYS A 169 -16.30 -0.11 13.52
N ILE A 170 -14.98 -0.19 13.32
CA ILE A 170 -14.17 0.90 12.79
C ILE A 170 -14.20 0.89 11.26
N PRO A 171 -13.91 2.04 10.61
CA PRO A 171 -13.86 2.13 9.15
C PRO A 171 -12.86 1.15 8.53
N ILE A 172 -13.22 0.58 7.38
CA ILE A 172 -12.39 -0.33 6.61
C ILE A 172 -12.03 0.31 5.27
N VAL A 173 -10.76 0.23 4.92
CA VAL A 173 -10.22 0.61 3.62
C VAL A 173 -9.89 -0.67 2.86
N ALA A 174 -10.45 -0.86 1.67
CA ALA A 174 -10.17 -2.01 0.82
C ALA A 174 -8.82 -1.84 0.10
N SER A 175 -8.02 -2.89 0.08
CA SER A 175 -6.70 -2.89 -0.56
C SER A 175 -6.45 -4.20 -1.30
N GLY A 176 -5.62 -4.13 -2.35
CA GLY A 176 -5.34 -5.28 -3.22
C GLY A 176 -6.34 -5.41 -4.37
N GLY A 177 -5.84 -5.63 -5.58
CA GLY A 177 -6.67 -5.85 -6.77
C GLY A 177 -7.33 -4.60 -7.38
N ILE A 178 -7.10 -3.41 -6.85
CA ILE A 178 -7.81 -2.17 -7.22
C ILE A 178 -6.89 -1.29 -8.08
N ALA A 179 -7.38 -0.83 -9.25
CA ALA A 179 -6.63 0.04 -10.15
C ALA A 179 -7.45 1.20 -10.75
N ASP A 180 -8.77 1.16 -10.71
CA ASP A 180 -9.65 2.11 -11.39
C ASP A 180 -10.97 2.38 -10.64
N GLY A 181 -11.86 3.17 -11.24
CA GLY A 181 -13.14 3.54 -10.64
C GLY A 181 -14.10 2.35 -10.44
N ARG A 182 -13.95 1.26 -11.21
CA ARG A 182 -14.72 0.02 -11.00
C ARG A 182 -14.38 -0.60 -9.65
N GLY A 183 -13.07 -0.61 -9.33
CA GLY A 183 -12.59 -1.11 -8.04
C GLY A 183 -13.04 -0.24 -6.86
N LEU A 184 -13.06 1.09 -7.00
CA LEU A 184 -13.59 1.99 -5.98
C LEU A 184 -15.09 1.75 -5.76
N ALA A 185 -15.90 1.72 -6.83
CA ALA A 185 -17.33 1.47 -6.73
C ALA A 185 -17.64 0.10 -6.10
N ALA A 186 -16.90 -0.93 -6.48
CA ALA A 186 -17.03 -2.28 -5.91
C ALA A 186 -16.67 -2.29 -4.42
N ALA A 187 -15.56 -1.69 -4.01
CA ALA A 187 -15.12 -1.62 -2.62
C ALA A 187 -16.16 -0.93 -1.73
N LEU A 188 -16.72 0.21 -2.19
CA LEU A 188 -17.80 0.91 -1.48
C LEU A 188 -19.06 0.04 -1.38
N SER A 189 -19.42 -0.70 -2.44
CA SER A 189 -20.56 -1.62 -2.44
C SER A 189 -20.37 -2.81 -1.49
N LEU A 190 -19.14 -3.24 -1.26
CA LEU A 190 -18.79 -4.28 -0.27
C LEU A 190 -18.76 -3.76 1.17
N GLY A 191 -18.99 -2.45 1.38
CA GLY A 191 -19.06 -1.80 2.69
C GLY A 191 -17.74 -1.19 3.17
N ALA A 192 -16.71 -1.13 2.34
CA ALA A 192 -15.52 -0.35 2.65
C ALA A 192 -15.81 1.15 2.57
N GLU A 193 -15.04 1.96 3.28
CA GLU A 193 -15.16 3.42 3.34
C GLU A 193 -14.12 4.15 2.45
N GLY A 194 -13.30 3.39 1.73
CA GLY A 194 -12.28 3.86 0.81
C GLY A 194 -11.41 2.73 0.26
N ILE A 195 -10.44 3.10 -0.55
CA ILE A 195 -9.47 2.18 -1.15
C ILE A 195 -8.03 2.59 -0.84
N ASN A 196 -7.14 1.61 -0.73
CA ASN A 196 -5.70 1.80 -0.60
C ASN A 196 -5.01 1.11 -1.79
N MET A 197 -4.25 1.85 -2.58
CA MET A 197 -3.60 1.35 -3.79
C MET A 197 -2.08 1.57 -3.70
N GLY A 198 -1.32 0.52 -4.04
CA GLY A 198 0.14 0.59 -4.24
C GLY A 198 0.49 0.61 -5.72
N THR A 199 0.33 -0.53 -6.40
CA THR A 199 0.75 -0.76 -7.78
C THR A 199 0.22 0.30 -8.76
N ARG A 200 -1.02 0.76 -8.59
CA ARG A 200 -1.58 1.81 -9.47
C ARG A 200 -0.83 3.15 -9.32
N PHE A 201 -0.51 3.58 -8.10
CA PHE A 201 0.29 4.79 -7.86
C PHE A 201 1.75 4.61 -8.24
N MET A 202 2.29 3.40 -8.17
CA MET A 202 3.63 3.07 -8.67
C MET A 202 3.79 3.38 -10.17
N VAL A 203 2.68 3.31 -10.92
CA VAL A 203 2.61 3.61 -12.37
C VAL A 203 2.01 5.01 -12.58
N THR A 204 2.51 6.00 -11.86
CA THR A 204 2.24 7.42 -12.09
C THR A 204 3.53 8.15 -12.49
N GLN A 205 3.40 9.34 -13.05
CA GLN A 205 4.56 10.14 -13.47
C GLN A 205 5.46 10.49 -12.27
N GLU A 206 4.85 10.75 -11.10
CA GLU A 206 5.55 11.19 -9.88
C GLU A 206 6.21 10.05 -9.10
N ALA A 207 5.89 8.79 -9.38
CA ALA A 207 6.54 7.65 -8.71
C ALA A 207 8.03 7.57 -9.09
N PRO A 208 8.94 7.48 -8.09
CA PRO A 208 10.39 7.60 -8.31
C PRO A 208 11.02 6.27 -8.77
N ILE A 209 10.45 5.65 -9.79
CA ILE A 209 10.98 4.42 -10.41
C ILE A 209 11.24 4.62 -11.89
N HIS A 210 12.16 3.83 -12.44
CA HIS A 210 12.53 3.91 -13.85
C HIS A 210 11.34 3.64 -14.78
N ASN A 211 11.25 4.36 -15.89
CA ASN A 211 10.14 4.24 -16.84
C ASN A 211 9.98 2.82 -17.42
N ASN A 212 11.08 2.10 -17.67
CA ASN A 212 11.02 0.71 -18.15
C ASN A 212 10.15 -0.17 -17.24
N ILE A 213 10.21 0.05 -15.91
CA ILE A 213 9.40 -0.72 -14.96
C ILE A 213 7.94 -0.31 -15.07
N LYS A 214 7.64 0.99 -15.19
CA LYS A 214 6.26 1.47 -15.41
C LYS A 214 5.69 0.90 -16.70
N GLU A 215 6.45 0.96 -17.79
CA GLU A 215 6.07 0.40 -19.09
C GLU A 215 5.88 -1.13 -19.03
N ARG A 216 6.75 -1.85 -18.30
CA ARG A 216 6.56 -3.30 -18.09
C ARG A 216 5.25 -3.60 -17.38
N ILE A 217 4.87 -2.78 -16.37
CA ILE A 217 3.61 -2.95 -15.65
C ILE A 217 2.41 -2.63 -16.55
N VAL A 218 2.48 -1.57 -17.36
CA VAL A 218 1.44 -1.22 -18.34
C VAL A 218 1.20 -2.34 -19.37
N ASN A 219 2.22 -3.12 -19.65
CA ASN A 219 2.14 -4.27 -20.57
C ASN A 219 1.92 -5.61 -19.84
N MET A 220 1.52 -5.60 -18.57
CA MET A 220 1.16 -6.82 -17.83
C MET A 220 -0.25 -7.30 -18.19
N ASN A 221 -0.45 -8.61 -18.03
CA ASN A 221 -1.77 -9.18 -17.87
C ASN A 221 -1.99 -9.63 -16.40
N GLU A 222 -3.19 -10.10 -16.08
CA GLU A 222 -3.60 -10.52 -14.73
C GLU A 222 -2.84 -11.75 -14.20
N THR A 223 -2.13 -12.48 -15.06
CA THR A 223 -1.36 -13.68 -14.70
C THR A 223 0.14 -13.42 -14.58
N ASP A 224 0.62 -12.20 -14.84
CA ASP A 224 2.05 -11.86 -14.86
C ASP A 224 2.64 -11.65 -13.44
N THR A 225 2.02 -12.19 -12.41
CA THR A 225 2.56 -12.18 -11.05
C THR A 225 2.81 -13.58 -10.53
N SER A 226 3.88 -13.74 -9.76
CA SER A 226 4.23 -14.98 -9.07
C SER A 226 4.20 -14.80 -7.56
N LEU A 227 3.89 -15.88 -6.85
CA LEU A 227 4.06 -15.95 -5.40
C LEU A 227 5.38 -16.66 -5.10
N ILE A 228 6.22 -16.00 -4.30
CA ILE A 228 7.51 -16.52 -3.83
C ILE A 228 7.51 -16.59 -2.30
N PHE A 229 8.48 -17.27 -1.70
CA PHE A 229 8.65 -17.41 -0.25
C PHE A 229 7.53 -18.18 0.48
N ARG A 230 6.72 -18.95 -0.25
CA ARG A 230 5.66 -19.75 0.36
C ARG A 230 6.18 -20.81 1.29
N THR A 231 7.25 -21.50 0.91
CA THR A 231 7.89 -22.55 1.74
C THR A 231 8.49 -21.97 3.01
N PHE A 232 8.85 -20.68 2.99
CA PHE A 232 9.38 -19.96 4.16
C PHE A 232 8.27 -19.32 5.02
N ARG A 233 6.98 -19.50 4.67
CA ARG A 233 5.83 -18.89 5.34
C ARG A 233 5.94 -17.37 5.44
N ASN A 234 6.44 -16.77 4.38
CA ASN A 234 6.60 -15.33 4.19
C ASN A 234 6.19 -14.94 2.76
N THR A 235 5.06 -15.49 2.31
CA THR A 235 4.57 -15.36 0.93
C THR A 235 4.60 -13.92 0.45
N ALA A 236 5.22 -13.69 -0.71
CA ALA A 236 5.25 -12.39 -1.37
C ALA A 236 4.78 -12.51 -2.82
N ARG A 237 3.95 -11.57 -3.26
CA ARG A 237 3.55 -11.42 -4.66
C ARG A 237 4.42 -10.42 -5.38
N VAL A 238 5.00 -10.83 -6.49
CA VAL A 238 5.94 -10.04 -7.29
C VAL A 238 5.64 -10.22 -8.79
N LEU A 239 6.22 -9.35 -9.63
CA LEU A 239 6.25 -9.55 -11.07
C LEU A 239 6.93 -10.90 -11.38
N THR A 240 6.36 -11.65 -12.31
CA THR A 240 7.02 -12.83 -12.87
C THR A 240 8.17 -12.37 -13.77
N ASN A 241 9.39 -12.51 -13.28
CA ASN A 241 10.65 -12.20 -13.96
C ASN A 241 11.68 -13.29 -13.64
N ASP A 242 12.89 -13.19 -14.18
CA ASP A 242 13.94 -14.18 -13.97
C ASP A 242 14.27 -14.40 -12.49
N VAL A 243 14.25 -13.34 -11.67
CA VAL A 243 14.47 -13.45 -10.21
C VAL A 243 13.34 -14.24 -9.54
N ALA A 244 12.08 -13.94 -9.85
CA ALA A 244 10.95 -14.66 -9.27
C ALA A 244 10.94 -16.14 -9.67
N LEU A 245 11.27 -16.45 -10.93
CA LEU A 245 11.38 -17.83 -11.43
C LEU A 245 12.51 -18.57 -10.74
N LYS A 246 13.68 -17.94 -10.54
CA LYS A 246 14.80 -18.53 -9.84
C LYS A 246 14.51 -18.81 -8.36
N VAL A 247 13.82 -17.91 -7.69
CA VAL A 247 13.36 -18.14 -6.31
C VAL A 247 12.41 -19.34 -6.25
N ALA A 248 11.41 -19.39 -7.15
CA ALA A 248 10.46 -20.51 -7.21
C ALA A 248 11.17 -21.86 -7.49
N GLU A 249 12.21 -21.87 -8.34
CA GLU A 249 13.03 -23.06 -8.58
C GLU A 249 13.74 -23.56 -7.32
N VAL A 250 14.36 -22.65 -6.56
CA VAL A 250 15.04 -22.98 -5.29
C VAL A 250 14.04 -23.52 -4.27
N GLU A 251 12.86 -22.88 -4.14
CA GLU A 251 11.80 -23.38 -3.25
C GLU A 251 11.31 -24.77 -3.64
N ALA A 252 11.12 -25.04 -4.94
CA ALA A 252 10.67 -26.35 -5.44
C ALA A 252 11.69 -27.47 -5.16
N GLN A 253 12.97 -27.13 -5.09
CA GLN A 253 14.06 -28.05 -4.75
C GLN A 253 14.27 -28.24 -3.24
N GLY A 254 13.44 -27.58 -2.40
CA GLY A 254 13.56 -27.62 -0.94
C GLY A 254 14.73 -26.79 -0.40
N GLY A 255 15.19 -25.80 -1.17
CA GLY A 255 16.22 -24.87 -0.77
C GLY A 255 15.77 -23.91 0.34
N ASP A 256 16.73 -23.26 0.99
CA ASP A 256 16.48 -22.30 2.06
C ASP A 256 16.65 -20.83 1.60
N PHE A 257 16.25 -19.89 2.47
CA PHE A 257 16.29 -18.46 2.17
C PHE A 257 17.70 -17.92 1.90
N SER A 258 18.76 -18.54 2.46
CA SER A 258 20.14 -18.09 2.25
C SER A 258 20.57 -18.19 0.78
N GLN A 259 20.01 -19.15 0.05
CA GLN A 259 20.29 -19.39 -1.36
C GLN A 259 19.67 -18.32 -2.30
N VAL A 260 18.63 -17.65 -1.84
CA VAL A 260 17.91 -16.60 -2.63
C VAL A 260 18.16 -15.20 -2.11
N HIS A 261 18.66 -15.02 -0.88
CA HIS A 261 18.85 -13.73 -0.23
C HIS A 261 19.58 -12.71 -1.11
N GLY A 262 20.64 -13.10 -1.82
CA GLY A 262 21.40 -12.21 -2.71
C GLY A 262 20.58 -11.69 -3.91
N LEU A 263 19.58 -12.44 -4.36
CA LEU A 263 18.72 -12.08 -5.48
C LEU A 263 17.61 -11.08 -5.06
N VAL A 264 17.13 -11.20 -3.82
CA VAL A 264 15.95 -10.49 -3.30
C VAL A 264 16.29 -9.42 -2.27
N SER A 265 17.58 -9.13 -2.07
CA SER A 265 18.03 -8.15 -1.10
C SER A 265 17.48 -6.76 -1.40
N GLY A 266 17.31 -5.95 -0.35
CA GLY A 266 16.86 -4.57 -0.51
C GLY A 266 17.78 -3.72 -1.41
N GLN A 267 19.08 -4.00 -1.42
CA GLN A 267 20.02 -3.32 -2.31
C GLN A 267 19.72 -3.66 -3.78
N LYS A 268 19.50 -4.93 -4.11
CA LYS A 268 19.13 -5.35 -5.47
C LYS A 268 17.82 -4.72 -5.93
N GLN A 269 16.86 -4.60 -5.04
CA GLN A 269 15.61 -3.92 -5.33
C GLN A 269 15.85 -2.43 -5.62
N ASP A 270 16.69 -1.73 -4.86
CA ASP A 270 17.07 -0.34 -5.13
C ASP A 270 17.77 -0.14 -6.47
N GLU A 271 18.69 -1.04 -6.81
CA GLU A 271 19.35 -1.06 -8.12
C GLU A 271 18.33 -1.23 -9.25
N THR A 272 17.39 -2.14 -9.10
CA THR A 272 16.31 -2.41 -10.06
C THR A 272 15.42 -1.18 -10.28
N TRP A 273 14.95 -0.54 -9.19
CA TRP A 273 14.13 0.66 -9.29
C TRP A 273 14.83 1.81 -10.03
N LYS A 274 16.14 1.94 -9.88
CA LYS A 274 16.96 3.02 -10.48
C LYS A 274 17.39 2.70 -11.90
N SER A 275 17.81 1.47 -12.18
CA SER A 275 18.34 1.07 -13.49
C SER A 275 17.26 0.79 -14.52
N GLY A 276 16.07 0.34 -14.06
CA GLY A 276 15.01 -0.15 -14.93
C GLY A 276 15.31 -1.55 -15.51
N ASP A 277 16.26 -2.28 -14.92
CA ASP A 277 16.53 -3.67 -15.26
C ASP A 277 15.42 -4.56 -14.67
N ILE A 278 14.54 -5.05 -15.53
CA ILE A 278 13.35 -5.83 -15.13
C ILE A 278 13.72 -7.15 -14.47
N ASP A 279 14.86 -7.73 -14.85
CA ASP A 279 15.35 -9.01 -14.35
C ASP A 279 16.47 -8.88 -13.30
N GLY A 280 16.81 -7.64 -12.93
CA GLY A 280 17.89 -7.34 -11.97
C GLY A 280 17.54 -7.61 -10.52
N GLY A 281 16.26 -7.64 -10.16
CA GLY A 281 15.80 -7.83 -8.78
C GLY A 281 14.31 -8.10 -8.67
N MET A 282 13.84 -8.25 -7.44
CA MET A 282 12.44 -8.47 -7.13
C MET A 282 11.62 -7.19 -7.37
N ILE A 283 10.59 -7.25 -8.19
CA ILE A 283 9.64 -6.16 -8.44
C ILE A 283 8.31 -6.49 -7.78
N THR A 284 8.00 -5.80 -6.69
CA THR A 284 6.75 -5.99 -5.94
C THR A 284 5.59 -5.33 -6.68
N VAL A 285 4.66 -6.14 -7.21
CA VAL A 285 3.50 -5.69 -7.99
C VAL A 285 2.30 -6.61 -7.74
N GLY A 286 1.08 -6.04 -7.68
CA GLY A 286 -0.16 -6.79 -7.50
C GLY A 286 -0.80 -7.23 -8.81
N MET A 287 -1.79 -8.13 -8.72
CA MET A 287 -2.52 -8.65 -9.88
C MET A 287 -3.23 -7.54 -10.68
N CYS A 288 -3.58 -6.43 -10.03
CA CYS A 288 -4.18 -5.27 -10.69
C CYS A 288 -3.27 -4.61 -11.74
N GLY A 289 -1.99 -5.00 -11.85
CA GLY A 289 -1.13 -4.63 -12.98
C GLY A 289 -1.78 -4.90 -14.32
N GLY A 290 -2.49 -6.02 -14.46
CA GLY A 290 -3.26 -6.36 -15.69
C GLY A 290 -4.46 -5.44 -16.01
N LEU A 291 -4.77 -4.48 -15.15
CA LEU A 291 -5.80 -3.45 -15.38
C LEU A 291 -5.20 -2.07 -15.68
N ILE A 292 -3.87 -1.92 -15.58
CA ILE A 292 -3.15 -0.66 -15.74
C ILE A 292 -2.66 -0.55 -17.18
N ASN A 293 -3.09 0.48 -17.90
CA ASN A 293 -2.78 0.66 -19.31
C ASN A 293 -2.23 2.05 -19.67
N ASP A 294 -1.91 2.88 -18.64
CA ASP A 294 -1.41 4.24 -18.80
C ASP A 294 -0.50 4.67 -17.63
N ILE A 295 0.23 5.76 -17.82
CA ILE A 295 1.14 6.38 -16.83
C ILE A 295 0.69 7.84 -16.61
N PRO A 296 -0.42 8.09 -15.91
CA PRO A 296 -0.95 9.42 -15.67
C PRO A 296 -0.18 10.15 -14.55
N THR A 297 -0.47 11.44 -14.36
CA THR A 297 -0.16 12.12 -13.11
C THR A 297 -1.06 11.62 -11.97
N CYS A 298 -0.64 11.79 -10.71
CA CYS A 298 -1.49 11.48 -9.55
C CYS A 298 -2.83 12.24 -9.61
N LYS A 299 -2.82 13.49 -10.11
CA LYS A 299 -4.02 14.31 -10.26
C LYS A 299 -5.01 13.72 -11.26
N GLU A 300 -4.54 13.34 -12.45
CA GLU A 300 -5.35 12.69 -13.47
C GLU A 300 -5.90 11.36 -12.97
N LEU A 301 -5.04 10.54 -12.35
CA LEU A 301 -5.42 9.25 -11.80
C LEU A 301 -6.57 9.35 -10.80
N VAL A 302 -6.40 10.19 -9.77
CA VAL A 302 -7.40 10.34 -8.70
C VAL A 302 -8.71 10.89 -9.25
N SER A 303 -8.63 11.93 -10.13
CA SER A 303 -9.80 12.50 -10.77
C SER A 303 -10.58 11.48 -11.60
N THR A 304 -9.89 10.69 -12.42
CA THR A 304 -10.50 9.65 -13.26
C THR A 304 -11.16 8.57 -12.42
N ILE A 305 -10.47 8.04 -11.40
CA ILE A 305 -11.02 7.00 -10.53
C ILE A 305 -12.32 7.46 -9.84
N VAL A 306 -12.34 8.70 -9.34
CA VAL A 306 -13.53 9.25 -8.67
C VAL A 306 -14.67 9.45 -9.68
N SER A 307 -14.38 10.07 -10.81
CA SER A 307 -15.39 10.33 -11.85
C SER A 307 -16.02 9.02 -12.37
N ASP A 308 -15.20 8.03 -12.65
CA ASP A 308 -15.66 6.73 -13.15
C ASP A 308 -16.49 5.99 -12.10
N ALA A 309 -16.06 6.01 -10.82
CA ALA A 309 -16.83 5.41 -9.74
C ALA A 309 -18.19 6.08 -9.55
N GLU A 310 -18.24 7.41 -9.60
CA GLU A 310 -19.49 8.19 -9.52
C GLU A 310 -20.40 7.90 -10.71
N GLU A 311 -19.86 7.77 -11.92
CA GLU A 311 -20.64 7.39 -13.10
C GLU A 311 -21.22 5.97 -12.98
N ILE A 312 -20.43 5.01 -12.50
CA ILE A 312 -20.89 3.64 -12.25
C ILE A 312 -22.04 3.64 -11.24
N ILE A 313 -21.87 4.33 -10.11
CA ILE A 313 -22.87 4.33 -9.02
C ILE A 313 -24.17 5.05 -9.48
N ASN A 314 -24.01 6.26 -10.03
CA ASN A 314 -25.16 7.15 -10.27
C ASN A 314 -25.88 6.88 -11.60
N LYS A 315 -25.20 6.29 -12.59
CA LYS A 315 -25.78 6.03 -13.90
C LYS A 315 -25.96 4.54 -14.16
N ARG A 316 -24.85 3.78 -14.21
CA ARG A 316 -24.90 2.37 -14.62
C ARG A 316 -25.72 1.51 -13.67
N LEU A 317 -25.44 1.55 -12.35
CA LEU A 317 -26.13 0.72 -11.39
C LEU A 317 -27.56 1.20 -11.15
N SER A 318 -27.81 2.49 -11.10
CA SER A 318 -29.16 3.05 -10.98
C SER A 318 -30.04 2.66 -12.14
N ALA A 319 -29.52 2.62 -13.37
CA ALA A 319 -30.29 2.21 -14.56
C ALA A 319 -30.68 0.70 -14.53
N MET A 320 -30.03 -0.12 -13.71
CA MET A 320 -30.37 -1.54 -13.57
C MET A 320 -31.51 -1.79 -12.56
N THR A 321 -31.86 -0.78 -11.77
CA THR A 321 -32.90 -0.86 -10.72
C THR A 321 -34.11 0.04 -11.01
N ALA A 322 -34.06 0.84 -12.08
CA ALA A 322 -35.16 1.66 -12.58
C ALA A 322 -36.01 0.84 -13.55
#